data_d3f3fcf0532adabb62b6254c67cf26e5
#
_entry.id   d3f3fcf0532adabb62b6254c67cf26e5
#
_cell.length_a   1.000
_cell.length_b   1.000
_cell.length_c   1.000
_cell.angle_alpha   90.00
_cell.angle_beta   90.00
_cell.angle_gamma   90.00
#
_symmetry.space_group_name_H-M   'P 1'
#
loop_
_entity.id
_entity.type
_entity.pdbx_description
1 polymer ?
#
loop_
_entity_poly.entity_id
_entity_poly.type
_entity_poly.pdbx_seq_one_letter_code
_entity_poly.pdbx_strand_id
1 'polypeptide(L)'
;GVNTVAVLNNMSHHEFISEDDKEEALWGVAQLWEQAIMRRHLVGGYENLLEMFEEYERFNCDMIVFYDDITCKGSKSMTGMIQDIANERNIPLVWISHDLIDPRAIPRNEMRKQFNDFMFSVMNEKPLDESLLDFDDSKGW
;
A
#
# COMPACT_ATOMS: atom_id res chain seq x y z
N GLY A 1 -13.23 -1.59 -14.29
CA GLY A 1 -12.90 -1.39 -12.89
C GLY A 1 -11.48 -1.89 -12.58
N VAL A 2 -10.99 -1.51 -11.43
CA VAL A 2 -9.70 -1.97 -10.93
C VAL A 2 -9.90 -3.18 -10.04
N ASN A 3 -9.04 -4.19 -10.18
CA ASN A 3 -9.03 -5.37 -9.33
C ASN A 3 -7.77 -5.35 -8.45
N THR A 4 -7.94 -5.42 -7.13
CA THR A 4 -6.82 -5.51 -6.20
C THR A 4 -6.37 -6.97 -6.11
N VAL A 5 -5.16 -7.25 -6.59
CA VAL A 5 -4.60 -8.61 -6.68
C VAL A 5 -3.81 -8.96 -5.42
N ALA A 6 -3.05 -8.01 -4.90
CA ALA A 6 -2.25 -8.17 -3.70
C ALA A 6 -2.30 -6.91 -2.82
N VAL A 7 -2.27 -7.10 -1.50
CA VAL A 7 -2.15 -6.03 -0.52
C VAL A 7 -1.06 -6.42 0.48
N LEU A 8 0.05 -5.69 0.50
CA LEU A 8 1.21 -6.01 1.33
C LEU A 8 0.90 -6.14 2.83
N ASN A 9 -0.08 -5.40 3.31
CA ASN A 9 -0.47 -5.47 4.73
C ASN A 9 -1.04 -6.82 5.18
N ASN A 10 -1.41 -7.69 4.24
CA ASN A 10 -1.99 -9.00 4.53
C ASN A 10 -1.01 -10.16 4.33
N MET A 11 0.24 -9.85 3.98
CA MET A 11 1.26 -10.86 3.73
C MET A 11 2.02 -11.22 5.00
N SER A 12 1.30 -11.70 6.01
CA SER A 12 1.93 -12.34 7.16
C SER A 12 2.07 -13.82 6.89
N HIS A 13 3.28 -14.32 6.82
CA HIS A 13 3.55 -15.76 6.87
C HIS A 13 3.26 -16.23 8.30
N HIS A 14 2.14 -16.92 8.47
CA HIS A 14 1.82 -17.54 9.75
C HIS A 14 2.52 -18.89 9.82
N GLU A 15 3.63 -18.96 10.53
CA GLU A 15 4.14 -20.24 10.98
C GLU A 15 3.32 -20.73 12.18
N PHE A 16 3.10 -22.05 12.25
CA PHE A 16 2.41 -22.64 13.38
C PHE A 16 3.26 -22.47 14.64
N ILE A 17 2.70 -21.82 15.65
CA ILE A 17 3.31 -21.72 16.97
C ILE A 17 2.95 -22.99 17.73
N SER A 18 3.98 -23.75 18.15
CA SER A 18 3.77 -24.92 18.98
C SER A 18 3.20 -24.52 20.35
N GLU A 19 2.13 -25.19 20.80
CA GLU A 19 1.52 -24.98 22.12
C GLU A 19 2.13 -25.89 23.18
N ASP A 20 2.96 -26.86 22.79
CA ASP A 20 3.47 -27.91 23.65
C ASP A 20 4.65 -27.44 24.53
N ASP A 21 5.40 -26.44 24.10
CA ASP A 21 6.52 -25.85 24.83
C ASP A 21 6.39 -24.34 24.94
N LYS A 22 6.44 -23.84 26.17
CA LYS A 22 6.29 -22.41 26.44
C LYS A 22 7.43 -21.56 25.86
N GLU A 23 8.65 -22.05 25.86
CA GLU A 23 9.80 -21.33 25.32
C GLU A 23 9.74 -21.31 23.79
N GLU A 24 9.40 -22.42 23.14
CA GLU A 24 9.16 -22.49 21.71
C GLU A 24 8.00 -21.56 21.28
N ALA A 25 6.91 -21.56 22.05
CA ALA A 25 5.79 -20.68 21.80
C ALA A 25 6.20 -19.19 21.86
N LEU A 26 6.98 -18.80 22.86
CA LEU A 26 7.48 -17.42 22.99
C LEU A 26 8.42 -17.05 21.86
N TRP A 27 9.30 -17.95 21.43
CA TRP A 27 10.16 -17.74 20.26
C TRP A 27 9.36 -17.64 18.98
N GLY A 28 8.34 -18.48 18.79
CA GLY A 28 7.43 -18.40 17.64
C GLY A 28 6.70 -17.05 17.56
N VAL A 29 6.20 -16.56 18.70
CA VAL A 29 5.58 -15.21 18.77
C VAL A 29 6.61 -14.12 18.44
N ALA A 30 7.83 -14.22 18.95
CA ALA A 30 8.87 -13.25 18.67
C ALA A 30 9.23 -13.21 17.17
N GLN A 31 9.34 -14.37 16.53
CA GLN A 31 9.59 -14.48 15.08
C GLN A 31 8.43 -13.90 14.27
N LEU A 32 7.19 -14.11 14.70
CA LEU A 32 6.01 -13.55 14.07
C LEU A 32 6.02 -12.02 14.14
N TRP A 33 6.44 -11.44 15.26
CA TRP A 33 6.65 -10.00 15.40
C TRP A 33 7.79 -9.46 14.54
N GLU A 34 8.86 -10.22 14.35
CA GLU A 34 9.94 -9.84 13.41
C GLU A 34 9.45 -9.70 11.96
N GLN A 35 8.47 -10.51 11.57
CA GLN A 35 7.89 -10.49 10.23
C GLN A 35 6.80 -9.43 10.06
N ALA A 36 6.36 -8.80 11.16
CA ALA A 36 5.33 -7.77 11.09
C ALA A 36 5.78 -6.60 10.21
N ILE A 37 4.91 -6.15 9.32
CA ILE A 37 5.19 -5.07 8.35
C ILE A 37 5.70 -3.80 9.03
N MET A 38 5.08 -3.43 10.16
CA MET A 38 5.52 -2.26 10.93
C MET A 38 6.95 -2.38 11.44
N ARG A 39 7.37 -3.57 11.82
CA ARG A 39 8.75 -3.84 12.23
C ARG A 39 9.72 -3.72 11.05
N ARG A 40 9.40 -4.30 9.92
CA ARG A 40 10.18 -4.23 8.69
C ARG A 40 10.33 -2.79 8.20
N HIS A 41 9.32 -1.96 8.34
CA HIS A 41 9.41 -0.52 8.06
C HIS A 41 10.37 0.23 8.98
N LEU A 42 10.47 -0.19 10.24
CA LEU A 42 11.30 0.50 11.24
C LEU A 42 12.79 0.11 11.17
N VAL A 43 13.10 -1.09 10.71
CA VAL A 43 14.48 -1.64 10.71
C VAL A 43 15.11 -1.60 9.32
N GLY A 44 14.95 -0.48 8.63
CA GLY A 44 15.59 -0.27 7.35
C GLY A 44 14.66 -0.10 6.15
N GLY A 45 13.41 -0.51 6.26
CA GLY A 45 12.34 -0.24 5.27
C GLY A 45 12.56 -0.80 3.86
N TYR A 46 13.79 -1.15 3.52
CA TYR A 46 14.19 -1.51 2.18
C TYR A 46 13.63 -2.86 1.72
N GLU A 47 13.51 -3.80 2.64
CA GLU A 47 12.96 -5.14 2.33
C GLU A 47 11.50 -5.07 1.88
N ASN A 48 10.69 -4.23 2.52
CA ASN A 48 9.30 -4.04 2.11
C ASN A 48 9.15 -3.36 0.75
N LEU A 49 10.09 -2.48 0.41
CA LEU A 49 10.13 -1.87 -0.92
C LEU A 49 10.38 -2.91 -1.99
N LEU A 50 11.36 -3.78 -1.77
CA LEU A 50 11.68 -4.85 -2.71
C LEU A 50 10.49 -5.80 -2.85
N GLU A 51 9.86 -6.20 -1.75
CA GLU A 51 8.69 -7.06 -1.74
C GLU A 51 7.52 -6.48 -2.55
N MET A 52 7.27 -5.16 -2.46
CA MET A 52 6.24 -4.51 -3.25
C MET A 52 6.47 -4.64 -4.76
N PHE A 53 7.72 -4.47 -5.21
CA PHE A 53 8.06 -4.61 -6.61
C PHE A 53 8.11 -6.07 -7.05
N GLU A 54 8.55 -6.98 -6.19
CA GLU A 54 8.51 -8.42 -6.44
C GLU A 54 7.07 -8.93 -6.59
N GLU A 55 6.16 -8.48 -5.76
CA GLU A 55 4.74 -8.84 -5.87
C GLU A 55 4.08 -8.23 -7.10
N TYR A 56 4.46 -7.00 -7.49
CA TYR A 56 4.04 -6.42 -8.75
C TYR A 56 4.39 -7.34 -9.94
N GLU A 57 5.64 -7.81 -9.99
CA GLU A 57 6.13 -8.72 -11.04
C GLU A 57 5.47 -10.10 -10.93
N ARG A 58 5.40 -10.66 -9.71
CA ARG A 58 4.86 -12.00 -9.44
C ARG A 58 3.41 -12.15 -9.88
N PHE A 59 2.58 -11.14 -9.62
CA PHE A 59 1.16 -11.14 -9.97
C PHE A 59 0.88 -10.50 -11.34
N ASN A 60 1.92 -10.07 -12.04
CA ASN A 60 1.80 -9.37 -13.33
C ASN A 60 0.79 -8.20 -13.23
N CYS A 61 0.99 -7.35 -12.24
CA CYS A 61 0.12 -6.21 -12.02
C CYS A 61 0.33 -5.14 -13.09
N ASP A 62 -0.71 -4.36 -13.38
CA ASP A 62 -0.63 -3.25 -14.34
C ASP A 62 -0.10 -1.97 -13.70
N MET A 63 -0.30 -1.81 -12.39
CA MET A 63 0.11 -0.62 -11.63
C MET A 63 0.28 -0.92 -10.15
N ILE A 64 0.98 -0.02 -9.45
CA ILE A 64 1.07 0.02 -8.00
C ILE A 64 0.28 1.21 -7.48
N VAL A 65 -0.55 0.98 -6.46
CA VAL A 65 -1.20 2.04 -5.68
C VAL A 65 -0.50 2.14 -4.33
N PHE A 66 0.25 3.22 -4.12
CA PHE A 66 0.86 3.48 -2.83
C PHE A 66 -0.03 4.41 -2.02
N TYR A 67 -0.63 3.86 -0.95
CA TYR A 67 -1.53 4.58 -0.06
C TYR A 67 -0.77 5.02 1.18
N ASP A 68 -0.56 6.33 1.32
CA ASP A 68 0.40 6.92 2.23
C ASP A 68 -0.24 7.86 3.24
N ASP A 69 0.00 7.60 4.53
CA ASP A 69 -0.40 8.50 5.60
C ASP A 69 0.54 9.71 5.69
N ILE A 70 -0.02 10.92 5.60
CA ILE A 70 0.76 12.17 5.64
C ILE A 70 1.55 12.35 6.93
N THR A 71 1.13 11.70 8.01
CA THR A 71 1.77 11.77 9.34
C THR A 71 2.86 10.72 9.52
N CYS A 72 2.91 9.70 8.66
CA CYS A 72 3.88 8.60 8.76
C CYS A 72 5.25 9.02 8.24
N LYS A 73 6.18 9.34 9.17
CA LYS A 73 7.55 9.71 8.80
C LYS A 73 8.32 8.56 8.14
N GLY A 74 7.98 7.31 8.47
CA GLY A 74 8.61 6.13 7.88
C GLY A 74 8.32 6.03 6.39
N SER A 75 7.06 6.09 5.98
CA SER A 75 6.69 6.05 4.56
C SER A 75 7.20 7.27 3.80
N LYS A 76 7.12 8.47 4.41
CA LYS A 76 7.63 9.70 3.80
C LYS A 76 9.13 9.67 3.52
N SER A 77 9.91 9.04 4.39
CA SER A 77 11.37 8.94 4.18
C SER A 77 11.76 8.11 2.94
N MET A 78 10.88 7.23 2.49
CA MET A 78 11.13 6.33 1.36
C MET A 78 10.51 6.81 0.04
N THR A 79 9.74 7.90 0.05
CA THR A 79 9.00 8.38 -1.13
C THR A 79 9.87 8.54 -2.37
N GLY A 80 11.01 9.24 -2.24
CA GLY A 80 11.93 9.45 -3.37
C GLY A 80 12.46 8.15 -3.92
N MET A 81 12.92 7.24 -3.05
CA MET A 81 13.45 5.95 -3.46
C MET A 81 12.40 5.09 -4.20
N ILE A 82 11.17 5.06 -3.69
CA ILE A 82 10.07 4.33 -4.35
C ILE A 82 9.81 4.88 -5.74
N GLN A 83 9.75 6.20 -5.87
CA GLN A 83 9.52 6.87 -7.14
C GLN A 83 10.66 6.62 -8.13
N ASP A 84 11.90 6.70 -7.68
CA ASP A 84 13.08 6.45 -8.52
C ASP A 84 13.08 5.02 -9.05
N ILE A 85 12.84 4.02 -8.20
CA ILE A 85 12.78 2.61 -8.63
C ILE A 85 11.61 2.37 -9.60
N ALA A 86 10.45 2.93 -9.32
CA ALA A 86 9.29 2.80 -10.20
C ALA A 86 9.57 3.41 -11.58
N ASN A 87 10.21 4.59 -11.62
CA ASN A 87 10.59 5.25 -12.86
C ASN A 87 11.65 4.45 -13.63
N GLU A 88 12.70 3.96 -12.97
CA GLU A 88 13.75 3.14 -13.59
C GLU A 88 13.20 1.85 -14.21
N ARG A 89 12.21 1.24 -13.56
CA ARG A 89 11.57 0.02 -14.03
C ARG A 89 10.37 0.25 -14.96
N ASN A 90 10.01 1.52 -15.22
CA ASN A 90 8.80 1.90 -15.97
C ASN A 90 7.51 1.31 -15.38
N ILE A 91 7.42 1.27 -14.06
CA ILE A 91 6.25 0.76 -13.34
C ILE A 91 5.29 1.92 -13.08
N PRO A 92 4.02 1.85 -13.55
CA PRO A 92 3.02 2.84 -13.22
C PRO A 92 2.75 2.84 -11.72
N LEU A 93 3.03 3.97 -11.05
CA LEU A 93 2.88 4.13 -9.62
C LEU A 93 2.02 5.35 -9.31
N VAL A 94 0.84 5.14 -8.73
CA VAL A 94 0.04 6.23 -8.18
C VAL A 94 0.28 6.38 -6.69
N TRP A 95 0.55 7.61 -6.29
CA TRP A 95 0.76 7.98 -4.89
C TRP A 95 -0.46 8.70 -4.36
N ILE A 96 -1.17 8.07 -3.40
CA ILE A 96 -2.38 8.64 -2.79
C ILE A 96 -2.08 8.93 -1.33
N SER A 97 -2.09 10.22 -0.99
CA SER A 97 -1.93 10.63 0.41
C SER A 97 -3.28 10.64 1.12
N HIS A 98 -3.26 10.23 2.37
CA HIS A 98 -4.42 10.30 3.28
C HIS A 98 -4.01 10.70 4.69
N ASP A 99 -4.97 10.96 5.54
CA ASP A 99 -4.79 11.13 6.98
C ASP A 99 -5.69 10.14 7.70
N LEU A 100 -5.11 9.22 8.48
CA LEU A 100 -5.86 8.19 9.22
C LEU A 100 -6.65 8.77 10.38
N ILE A 101 -6.25 9.95 10.89
CA ILE A 101 -6.79 10.54 12.11
C ILE A 101 -7.82 11.62 11.79
N ASP A 102 -7.48 12.49 10.84
CA ASP A 102 -8.37 13.61 10.46
C ASP A 102 -8.74 13.52 8.97
N PRO A 103 -9.90 12.94 8.64
CA PRO A 103 -10.34 12.81 7.25
C PRO A 103 -10.64 14.17 6.58
N ARG A 104 -10.64 15.28 7.33
CA ARG A 104 -10.79 16.62 6.77
C ARG A 104 -9.49 17.17 6.19
N ALA A 105 -8.34 16.64 6.63
CA ALA A 105 -7.02 17.05 6.14
C ALA A 105 -6.84 16.70 4.65
N ILE A 106 -7.29 15.50 4.26
CA ILE A 106 -7.33 15.07 2.86
C ILE A 106 -8.70 14.41 2.60
N PRO A 107 -9.63 15.15 2.01
CA PRO A 107 -10.97 14.64 1.73
C PRO A 107 -10.97 13.48 0.71
N ARG A 108 -11.93 12.59 0.82
CA ARG A 108 -12.07 11.42 -0.06
C ARG A 108 -12.20 11.76 -1.55
N ASN A 109 -12.92 12.84 -1.84
CA ASN A 109 -13.05 13.32 -3.22
C ASN A 109 -11.68 13.71 -3.82
N GLU A 110 -10.77 14.25 -3.02
CA GLU A 110 -9.41 14.56 -3.48
C GLU A 110 -8.60 13.29 -3.77
N MET A 111 -8.66 12.29 -2.90
CA MET A 111 -8.03 10.98 -3.13
C MET A 111 -8.60 10.30 -4.38
N ARG A 112 -9.92 10.33 -4.55
CA ARG A 112 -10.59 9.80 -5.75
C ARG A 112 -10.16 10.52 -7.00
N LYS A 113 -10.07 11.85 -6.94
CA LYS A 113 -9.60 12.66 -8.06
C LYS A 113 -8.17 12.29 -8.45
N GLN A 114 -7.25 12.22 -7.49
CA GLN A 114 -5.86 11.82 -7.75
C GLN A 114 -5.79 10.46 -8.46
N PHE A 115 -6.57 9.50 -8.01
CA PHE A 115 -6.64 8.18 -8.65
C PHE A 115 -7.21 8.24 -10.07
N ASN A 116 -8.33 8.94 -10.26
CA ASN A 116 -8.96 9.07 -11.57
C ASN A 116 -8.07 9.82 -12.56
N ASP A 117 -7.41 10.89 -12.14
CA ASP A 117 -6.47 11.65 -12.96
C ASP A 117 -5.29 10.77 -13.42
N PHE A 118 -4.78 9.92 -12.52
CA PHE A 118 -3.74 8.95 -12.86
C PHE A 118 -4.25 7.90 -13.86
N MET A 119 -5.42 7.31 -13.63
CA MET A 119 -6.01 6.34 -14.54
C MET A 119 -6.20 6.93 -15.94
N PHE A 120 -6.65 8.17 -16.01
CA PHE A 120 -6.87 8.84 -17.28
C PHE A 120 -5.57 9.24 -17.99
N SER A 121 -4.61 9.83 -17.26
CA SER A 121 -3.41 10.43 -17.86
C SER A 121 -2.26 9.45 -18.08
N VAL A 122 -2.12 8.44 -17.19
CA VAL A 122 -1.02 7.46 -17.22
C VAL A 122 -1.48 6.13 -17.78
N MET A 123 -2.59 5.60 -17.28
CA MET A 123 -3.09 4.30 -17.72
C MET A 123 -3.93 4.39 -19.00
N ASN A 124 -4.33 5.59 -19.42
CA ASN A 124 -5.21 5.84 -20.58
C ASN A 124 -6.55 5.09 -20.47
N GLU A 125 -7.05 4.92 -19.25
CA GLU A 125 -8.28 4.20 -18.94
C GLU A 125 -9.39 5.16 -18.51
N LYS A 126 -10.63 4.83 -18.87
CA LYS A 126 -11.82 5.56 -18.46
C LYS A 126 -12.59 4.80 -17.39
N PRO A 127 -13.31 5.50 -16.50
CA PRO A 127 -14.17 4.83 -15.54
C PRO A 127 -15.25 4.02 -16.24
N LEU A 128 -15.58 2.85 -15.68
CA LEU A 128 -16.70 2.05 -16.18
C LEU A 128 -18.06 2.71 -15.96
N ASP A 129 -18.15 3.52 -14.93
CA ASP A 129 -19.34 4.29 -14.57
C ASP A 129 -18.93 5.74 -14.32
N GLU A 130 -19.26 6.61 -15.26
CA GLU A 130 -18.92 8.04 -15.20
C GLU A 130 -19.65 8.76 -14.05
N SER A 131 -20.78 8.23 -13.56
CA SER A 131 -21.49 8.83 -12.42
C SER A 131 -20.68 8.78 -11.11
N LEU A 132 -19.68 7.88 -11.02
CA LEU A 132 -18.80 7.77 -9.88
C LEU A 132 -17.72 8.84 -9.83
N LEU A 133 -17.50 9.60 -10.91
CA LEU A 133 -16.53 10.70 -10.95
C LEU A 133 -16.96 11.85 -10.02
N ASP A 134 -18.26 12.14 -9.98
CA ASP A 134 -18.87 13.23 -9.21
C ASP A 134 -19.59 12.71 -7.95
N PHE A 135 -19.16 11.56 -7.44
CA PHE A 135 -19.79 10.98 -6.26
C PHE A 135 -19.61 11.87 -5.03
N ASP A 136 -20.73 12.19 -4.37
CA ASP A 136 -20.75 12.98 -3.14
C ASP A 136 -20.36 12.11 -1.94
N ASP A 137 -19.08 12.12 -1.60
CA ASP A 137 -18.51 11.36 -0.48
C ASP A 137 -19.00 11.81 0.91
N SER A 138 -19.68 12.97 0.99
CA SER A 138 -20.24 13.46 2.26
C SER A 138 -21.44 12.64 2.73
N LYS A 139 -22.08 11.88 1.85
CA LYS A 139 -23.25 11.08 2.13
C LYS A 139 -22.95 9.60 2.44
N GLY A 140 -21.69 9.22 2.49
CA GLY A 140 -21.25 7.84 2.56
C GLY A 140 -21.00 7.27 3.97
N TRP A 141 -21.53 7.93 5.05
CA TRP A 141 -21.40 7.45 6.45
C TRP A 141 -22.71 7.61 7.20
#